data_52e765b8c6f3df39854a67fe48dd2751
#
_entry.id   52e765b8c6f3df39854a67fe48dd2751
#
_cell.length_a   1.000
_cell.length_b   1.000
_cell.length_c   1.000
_cell.angle_alpha   90.00
_cell.angle_beta   90.00
_cell.angle_gamma   90.00
#
_symmetry.space_group_name_H-M   'P 1'
#
loop_
_entity.id
_entity.type
_entity.pdbx_description
1 polymer ?
#
loop_
_entity_poly.entity_id
_entity_poly.type
_entity_poly.pdbx_seq_one_letter_code
_entity_poly.pdbx_strand_id
1 'polypeptide(L)'
;MKKILSALLLIFAILLSACGVVKYEYKDGVMYGDGKEATGTFEFKAGKYKVKGNFVNGVPDGLFEEYYPDGNIMIKDTFVNGENTREELYYKNGQLMGTFADDEDLKLYYNDGKLVMTYNDKTGESIIYHENGNPLMVTNDKESAIYNENKEMLFKVENAKAVDIGTTLKKLEDGSFELVKNNKVVAKIDANGELIKYLYSTGETMLKVNEATGVTEFFFKNGNTFMKEDGNKNVLNYKDGKPLYEMDGNSWKIYNEEGEKIAEDFELVTNIKKVD
;
A
#
# COMPACT_ATOMS: atom_id res chain seq x y z
N MET A 1 -9.05 40.85 60.05
CA MET A 1 -9.81 40.52 58.82
C MET A 1 -8.96 40.51 57.53
N LYS A 2 -8.04 41.48 57.29
CA LYS A 2 -7.20 41.50 56.07
C LYS A 2 -6.26 40.30 55.92
N LYS A 3 -5.75 39.69 57.02
CA LYS A 3 -4.84 38.52 56.96
C LYS A 3 -5.54 37.19 56.62
N ILE A 4 -6.82 37.04 56.97
CA ILE A 4 -7.62 35.86 56.66
C ILE A 4 -8.02 35.84 55.17
N LEU A 5 -8.30 37.03 54.61
CA LEU A 5 -8.69 37.18 53.22
C LEU A 5 -7.52 36.86 52.28
N SER A 6 -6.29 37.24 52.64
CA SER A 6 -5.08 36.91 51.84
C SER A 6 -4.72 35.42 51.90
N ALA A 7 -4.94 34.75 53.04
CA ALA A 7 -4.75 33.30 53.17
C ALA A 7 -5.78 32.48 52.36
N LEU A 8 -7.04 32.92 52.36
CA LEU A 8 -8.10 32.30 51.54
C LEU A 8 -7.86 32.49 50.02
N LEU A 9 -7.37 33.68 49.59
CA LEU A 9 -6.98 33.90 48.18
C LEU A 9 -5.76 33.05 47.78
N LEU A 10 -4.79 32.83 48.67
CA LEU A 10 -3.65 31.98 48.39
C LEU A 10 -4.05 30.50 48.30
N ILE A 11 -4.97 30.03 49.18
CA ILE A 11 -5.51 28.65 49.09
C ILE A 11 -6.33 28.48 47.83
N PHE A 12 -7.11 29.47 47.43
CA PHE A 12 -7.88 29.41 46.17
C PHE A 12 -6.97 29.47 44.92
N ALA A 13 -5.85 30.21 44.96
CA ALA A 13 -4.84 30.20 43.90
C ALA A 13 -4.09 28.86 43.81
N ILE A 14 -3.84 28.19 44.98
CA ILE A 14 -3.21 26.86 45.02
C ILE A 14 -4.22 25.78 44.52
N LEU A 15 -5.52 25.93 44.80
CA LEU A 15 -6.56 25.02 44.29
C LEU A 15 -6.85 25.21 42.77
N LEU A 16 -6.66 26.44 42.25
CA LEU A 16 -6.73 26.69 40.81
C LEU A 16 -5.48 26.22 40.05
N SER A 17 -4.33 26.14 40.73
CA SER A 17 -3.12 25.56 40.13
C SER A 17 -3.07 24.02 40.22
N ALA A 18 -3.98 23.42 40.98
CA ALA A 18 -4.09 21.94 41.08
C ALA A 18 -4.98 21.31 39.99
N CYS A 19 -5.65 22.12 39.17
CA CYS A 19 -6.27 21.67 37.91
C CYS A 19 -5.29 21.87 36.76
N GLY A 20 -4.08 21.31 36.88
CA GLY A 20 -3.11 21.27 35.79
C GLY A 20 -3.74 20.48 34.62
N VAL A 21 -3.83 21.13 33.47
CA VAL A 21 -4.17 20.41 32.24
C VAL A 21 -3.04 19.42 32.01
N VAL A 22 -3.34 18.12 32.04
CA VAL A 22 -2.36 17.05 31.78
C VAL A 22 -1.72 17.32 30.43
N LYS A 23 -0.39 17.39 30.44
CA LYS A 23 0.38 17.59 29.22
C LYS A 23 0.72 16.23 28.63
N TYR A 24 0.18 15.95 27.47
CA TYR A 24 0.47 14.70 26.74
C TYR A 24 1.62 14.90 25.76
N GLU A 25 2.46 13.87 25.65
CA GLU A 25 3.61 13.81 24.74
C GLU A 25 3.72 12.39 24.18
N TYR A 26 3.94 12.27 22.86
CA TYR A 26 4.28 11.00 22.21
C TYR A 26 5.75 11.03 21.83
N LYS A 27 6.52 10.10 22.37
CA LYS A 27 7.97 10.06 22.20
C LYS A 27 8.47 8.61 22.19
N ASP A 28 9.32 8.30 21.21
CA ASP A 28 9.95 6.97 21.06
C ASP A 28 8.93 5.81 21.08
N GLY A 29 7.75 6.00 20.44
CA GLY A 29 6.68 5.01 20.37
C GLY A 29 5.80 4.94 21.63
N VAL A 30 6.00 5.81 22.62
CA VAL A 30 5.28 5.78 23.90
C VAL A 30 4.51 7.07 24.14
N MET A 31 3.25 6.94 24.57
CA MET A 31 2.39 8.05 24.99
C MET A 31 2.59 8.34 26.48
N TYR A 32 2.93 9.57 26.82
CA TYR A 32 3.10 10.07 28.19
C TYR A 32 2.04 11.11 28.54
N GLY A 33 1.59 11.12 29.79
CA GLY A 33 0.82 12.19 30.42
C GLY A 33 1.54 12.66 31.68
N ASP A 34 1.99 13.92 31.73
CA ASP A 34 2.80 14.49 32.82
C ASP A 34 4.03 13.61 33.16
N GLY A 35 4.69 13.06 32.13
CA GLY A 35 5.90 12.24 32.25
C GLY A 35 5.66 10.80 32.74
N LYS A 36 4.41 10.33 32.78
CA LYS A 36 4.06 8.93 33.09
C LYS A 36 3.39 8.31 31.86
N GLU A 37 3.60 7.02 31.67
CA GLU A 37 2.93 6.24 30.63
C GLU A 37 1.41 6.40 30.74
N ALA A 38 0.76 6.76 29.64
CA ALA A 38 -0.65 7.08 29.61
C ALA A 38 -1.47 5.92 29.07
N THR A 39 -2.67 5.75 29.64
CA THR A 39 -3.67 4.79 29.16
C THR A 39 -4.95 5.53 28.75
N GLY A 40 -5.55 5.13 27.65
CA GLY A 40 -6.82 5.65 27.14
C GLY A 40 -6.79 5.91 25.63
N THR A 41 -7.86 6.51 25.14
CA THR A 41 -8.00 6.90 23.73
C THR A 41 -7.56 8.35 23.55
N PHE A 42 -6.74 8.58 22.53
CA PHE A 42 -6.20 9.89 22.22
C PHE A 42 -6.50 10.28 20.78
N GLU A 43 -6.80 11.57 20.61
CA GLU A 43 -6.78 12.23 19.30
C GLU A 43 -5.54 13.11 19.20
N PHE A 44 -4.86 13.07 18.05
CA PHE A 44 -3.70 13.89 17.78
C PHE A 44 -3.58 14.15 16.27
N LYS A 45 -2.58 14.92 15.87
CA LYS A 45 -2.24 15.13 14.47
C LYS A 45 -0.90 14.49 14.16
N ALA A 46 -0.85 13.71 13.07
CA ALA A 46 0.36 13.31 12.38
C ALA A 46 0.44 14.18 11.11
N GLY A 47 1.35 15.16 11.11
CA GLY A 47 1.37 16.19 10.07
C GLY A 47 0.04 16.94 9.94
N LYS A 48 -0.62 16.84 8.77
CA LYS A 48 -1.93 17.45 8.50
C LYS A 48 -3.13 16.54 8.84
N TYR A 49 -2.89 15.25 9.10
CA TYR A 49 -3.94 14.26 9.31
C TYR A 49 -4.34 14.15 10.77
N LYS A 50 -5.62 13.88 10.99
CA LYS A 50 -6.14 13.55 12.32
C LYS A 50 -5.95 12.07 12.55
N VAL A 51 -5.46 11.70 13.73
CA VAL A 51 -5.31 10.31 14.18
C VAL A 51 -6.09 10.15 15.47
N LYS A 52 -6.72 8.98 15.64
CA LYS A 52 -7.35 8.55 16.87
C LYS A 52 -6.85 7.15 17.19
N GLY A 53 -6.30 6.95 18.39
CA GLY A 53 -5.71 5.68 18.78
C GLY A 53 -5.84 5.38 20.26
N ASN A 54 -5.86 4.08 20.60
CA ASN A 54 -5.88 3.61 21.96
C ASN A 54 -4.50 3.20 22.44
N PHE A 55 -4.18 3.56 23.67
CA PHE A 55 -2.92 3.23 24.33
C PHE A 55 -3.17 2.55 25.67
N VAL A 56 -2.34 1.56 26.00
CA VAL A 56 -2.31 0.90 27.30
C VAL A 56 -0.88 0.96 27.83
N ASN A 57 -0.70 1.57 29.01
CA ASN A 57 0.63 1.80 29.60
C ASN A 57 1.63 2.45 28.62
N GLY A 58 1.15 3.46 27.90
CA GLY A 58 1.93 4.23 26.95
C GLY A 58 2.14 3.61 25.57
N VAL A 59 1.89 2.32 25.39
CA VAL A 59 2.07 1.65 24.08
C VAL A 59 0.74 1.55 23.31
N PRO A 60 0.79 1.62 21.96
CA PRO A 60 -0.39 1.39 21.14
C PRO A 60 -1.03 0.02 21.43
N ASP A 61 -2.34 -0.02 21.67
CA ASP A 61 -3.09 -1.25 21.93
C ASP A 61 -4.57 -1.07 21.51
N GLY A 62 -5.01 -1.83 20.52
CA GLY A 62 -6.33 -1.71 19.91
C GLY A 62 -6.32 -0.94 18.59
N LEU A 63 -7.45 -0.31 18.28
CA LEU A 63 -7.68 0.34 16.99
C LEU A 63 -7.04 1.73 16.94
N PHE A 64 -6.36 2.00 15.82
CA PHE A 64 -5.92 3.31 15.38
C PHE A 64 -6.62 3.66 14.08
N GLU A 65 -7.07 4.89 13.95
CA GLU A 65 -7.75 5.41 12.78
C GLU A 65 -7.11 6.72 12.36
N GLU A 66 -6.65 6.79 11.12
CA GLU A 66 -6.21 8.03 10.49
C GLU A 66 -7.26 8.50 9.51
N TYR A 67 -7.41 9.81 9.39
CA TYR A 67 -8.50 10.40 8.64
C TYR A 67 -8.00 11.36 7.57
N TYR A 68 -8.61 11.27 6.39
CA TYR A 68 -8.52 12.32 5.39
C TYR A 68 -9.00 13.68 5.94
N PRO A 69 -8.59 14.82 5.35
CA PRO A 69 -9.06 16.12 5.79
C PRO A 69 -10.59 16.32 5.74
N ASP A 70 -11.30 15.56 4.91
CA ASP A 70 -12.77 15.56 4.81
C ASP A 70 -13.46 14.70 5.90
N GLY A 71 -12.67 13.98 6.71
CA GLY A 71 -13.14 13.17 7.83
C GLY A 71 -13.41 11.70 7.49
N ASN A 72 -13.23 11.28 6.25
CA ASN A 72 -13.28 9.87 5.87
C ASN A 72 -12.05 9.13 6.40
N ILE A 73 -12.19 7.84 6.71
CA ILE A 73 -11.08 7.02 7.16
C ILE A 73 -10.10 6.82 6.00
N MET A 74 -8.81 6.98 6.29
CA MET A 74 -7.69 6.76 5.37
C MET A 74 -6.95 5.47 5.70
N ILE A 75 -6.62 5.28 6.98
CA ILE A 75 -5.90 4.09 7.48
C ILE A 75 -6.61 3.58 8.74
N LYS A 76 -6.67 2.28 8.89
CA LYS A 76 -7.00 1.59 10.14
C LYS A 76 -5.90 0.61 10.47
N ASP A 77 -5.31 0.80 11.64
CA ASP A 77 -4.34 -0.12 12.20
C ASP A 77 -4.91 -0.84 13.42
N THR A 78 -4.53 -2.08 13.60
CA THR A 78 -4.79 -2.83 14.82
C THR A 78 -3.48 -3.16 15.51
N PHE A 79 -3.31 -2.64 16.72
CA PHE A 79 -2.15 -2.89 17.54
C PHE A 79 -2.45 -3.88 18.66
N VAL A 80 -1.48 -4.72 18.98
CA VAL A 80 -1.49 -5.60 20.15
C VAL A 80 -0.16 -5.42 20.87
N ASN A 81 -0.19 -4.85 22.09
CA ASN A 81 1.02 -4.57 22.87
C ASN A 81 2.11 -3.79 22.12
N GLY A 82 1.73 -2.82 21.31
CA GLY A 82 2.64 -1.97 20.55
C GLY A 82 3.02 -2.49 19.16
N GLU A 83 2.67 -3.72 18.82
CA GLU A 83 2.90 -4.31 17.49
C GLU A 83 1.69 -4.11 16.58
N ASN A 84 1.90 -3.60 15.37
CA ASN A 84 0.85 -3.52 14.36
C ASN A 84 0.64 -4.90 13.77
N THR A 85 -0.55 -5.49 14.00
CA THR A 85 -0.91 -6.83 13.52
C THR A 85 -1.81 -6.81 12.28
N ARG A 86 -2.40 -5.64 11.96
CA ARG A 86 -3.27 -5.46 10.80
C ARG A 86 -3.33 -3.99 10.40
N GLU A 87 -3.16 -3.72 9.12
CA GLU A 87 -3.37 -2.43 8.49
C GLU A 87 -4.40 -2.54 7.37
N GLU A 88 -5.31 -1.59 7.30
CA GLU A 88 -6.29 -1.43 6.23
C GLU A 88 -6.18 -0.02 5.66
N LEU A 89 -5.94 0.09 4.37
CA LEU A 89 -5.88 1.35 3.64
C LEU A 89 -7.21 1.58 2.90
N TYR A 90 -7.68 2.81 2.86
CA TYR A 90 -8.94 3.16 2.22
C TYR A 90 -8.77 4.30 1.23
N TYR A 91 -9.46 4.21 0.11
CA TYR A 91 -9.65 5.32 -0.80
C TYR A 91 -10.53 6.41 -0.16
N LYS A 92 -10.43 7.64 -0.67
CA LYS A 92 -11.24 8.76 -0.19
C LYS A 92 -12.76 8.54 -0.33
N ASN A 93 -13.17 7.69 -1.28
CA ASN A 93 -14.58 7.28 -1.42
C ASN A 93 -15.02 6.21 -0.40
N GLY A 94 -14.15 5.80 0.52
CA GLY A 94 -14.41 4.79 1.56
C GLY A 94 -14.24 3.34 1.09
N GLN A 95 -13.88 3.09 -0.16
CA GLN A 95 -13.56 1.74 -0.65
C GLN A 95 -12.21 1.28 -0.08
N LEU A 96 -12.12 0.00 0.26
CA LEU A 96 -10.87 -0.63 0.69
C LEU A 96 -9.84 -0.58 -0.44
N MET A 97 -8.64 -0.07 -0.15
CA MET A 97 -7.51 -0.02 -1.07
C MET A 97 -6.59 -1.22 -0.86
N GLY A 98 -6.35 -1.61 0.40
CA GLY A 98 -5.49 -2.73 0.72
C GLY A 98 -5.64 -3.23 2.14
N THR A 99 -5.20 -4.48 2.34
CA THR A 99 -5.08 -5.11 3.66
C THR A 99 -3.70 -5.73 3.81
N PHE A 100 -3.09 -5.53 4.97
CA PHE A 100 -1.82 -6.09 5.38
C PHE A 100 -2.03 -6.67 6.78
N ALA A 101 -1.84 -7.96 6.98
CA ALA A 101 -1.99 -8.61 8.27
C ALA A 101 -1.06 -9.84 8.35
N ASP A 102 -0.56 -10.15 9.55
CA ASP A 102 0.46 -11.19 9.77
C ASP A 102 0.02 -12.60 9.36
N ASP A 103 -1.28 -12.89 9.41
CA ASP A 103 -1.85 -14.23 9.15
C ASP A 103 -2.85 -14.29 7.99
N GLU A 104 -3.04 -13.19 7.27
CA GLU A 104 -3.87 -13.12 6.07
C GLU A 104 -3.01 -12.81 4.82
N ASP A 105 -3.56 -13.12 3.64
CA ASP A 105 -2.95 -12.69 2.39
C ASP A 105 -3.00 -11.16 2.28
N LEU A 106 -1.90 -10.55 1.84
CA LEU A 106 -1.92 -9.18 1.37
C LEU A 106 -2.90 -9.06 0.19
N LYS A 107 -3.76 -8.07 0.22
CA LYS A 107 -4.71 -7.79 -0.87
C LYS A 107 -4.70 -6.32 -1.20
N LEU A 108 -4.60 -6.01 -2.49
CA LEU A 108 -4.78 -4.66 -3.02
C LEU A 108 -5.98 -4.64 -3.96
N TYR A 109 -6.71 -3.54 -3.94
CA TYR A 109 -7.95 -3.36 -4.70
C TYR A 109 -7.89 -2.07 -5.51
N TYR A 110 -8.56 -2.06 -6.66
CA TYR A 110 -8.91 -0.83 -7.37
C TYR A 110 -9.97 -0.05 -6.58
N ASN A 111 -10.15 1.22 -6.90
CA ASN A 111 -11.16 2.07 -6.26
C ASN A 111 -12.62 1.68 -6.61
N ASP A 112 -12.82 0.71 -7.52
CA ASP A 112 -14.12 0.07 -7.80
C ASP A 112 -14.31 -1.26 -7.01
N GLY A 113 -13.37 -1.59 -6.10
CA GLY A 113 -13.40 -2.76 -5.22
C GLY A 113 -12.91 -4.06 -5.85
N LYS A 114 -12.45 -4.05 -7.10
CA LYS A 114 -11.86 -5.25 -7.73
C LYS A 114 -10.41 -5.45 -7.27
N LEU A 115 -9.99 -6.71 -7.18
CA LEU A 115 -8.61 -7.06 -6.86
C LEU A 115 -7.62 -6.53 -7.91
N VAL A 116 -6.53 -5.93 -7.43
CA VAL A 116 -5.32 -5.58 -8.19
C VAL A 116 -4.31 -6.70 -8.05
N MET A 117 -4.03 -7.10 -6.82
CA MET A 117 -3.11 -8.19 -6.52
C MET A 117 -3.42 -8.86 -5.17
N THR A 118 -2.94 -10.10 -5.04
CA THR A 118 -2.85 -10.81 -3.78
C THR A 118 -1.44 -11.37 -3.59
N TYR A 119 -0.97 -11.45 -2.36
CA TYR A 119 0.28 -12.13 -2.01
C TYR A 119 0.06 -12.95 -0.75
N ASN A 120 0.41 -14.22 -0.81
CA ASN A 120 0.37 -15.14 0.31
C ASN A 120 1.79 -15.37 0.83
N ASP A 121 2.07 -14.86 2.02
CA ASP A 121 3.41 -14.92 2.63
C ASP A 121 3.85 -16.36 2.97
N LYS A 122 2.89 -17.26 3.27
CA LYS A 122 3.17 -18.66 3.63
C LYS A 122 3.55 -19.53 2.44
N THR A 123 3.02 -19.23 1.25
CA THR A 123 3.24 -20.00 0.01
C THR A 123 4.13 -19.31 -0.98
N GLY A 124 4.43 -18.00 -0.78
CA GLY A 124 5.10 -17.15 -1.74
C GLY A 124 4.28 -16.89 -3.01
N GLU A 125 2.97 -17.25 -3.02
CA GLU A 125 2.13 -17.03 -4.19
C GLU A 125 1.74 -15.57 -4.32
N SER A 126 2.03 -14.99 -5.48
CA SER A 126 1.58 -13.66 -5.90
C SER A 126 0.68 -13.78 -7.13
N ILE A 127 -0.46 -13.11 -7.09
CA ILE A 127 -1.38 -13.04 -8.24
C ILE A 127 -1.65 -11.57 -8.54
N ILE A 128 -1.37 -11.14 -9.76
CA ILE A 128 -1.76 -9.85 -10.31
C ILE A 128 -2.98 -10.07 -11.19
N TYR A 129 -3.97 -9.17 -11.10
CA TYR A 129 -5.23 -9.31 -11.79
C TYR A 129 -5.43 -8.24 -12.87
N HIS A 130 -6.09 -8.63 -13.94
CA HIS A 130 -6.67 -7.70 -14.91
C HIS A 130 -7.86 -6.94 -14.29
N GLU A 131 -8.24 -5.80 -14.86
CA GLU A 131 -9.42 -5.02 -14.44
C GLU A 131 -10.74 -5.81 -14.47
N ASN A 132 -10.82 -6.90 -15.22
CA ASN A 132 -11.99 -7.79 -15.25
C ASN A 132 -11.98 -8.89 -14.18
N GLY A 133 -10.96 -8.89 -13.29
CA GLY A 133 -10.79 -9.85 -12.20
C GLY A 133 -10.16 -11.19 -12.60
N ASN A 134 -9.77 -11.36 -13.85
CA ASN A 134 -9.04 -12.54 -14.29
C ASN A 134 -7.54 -12.39 -13.94
N PRO A 135 -6.81 -13.48 -13.62
CA PRO A 135 -5.38 -13.40 -13.39
C PRO A 135 -4.64 -12.89 -14.64
N LEU A 136 -3.69 -11.98 -14.44
CA LEU A 136 -2.72 -11.53 -15.42
C LEU A 136 -1.41 -12.29 -15.26
N MET A 137 -0.92 -12.37 -14.03
CA MET A 137 0.29 -13.11 -13.69
C MET A 137 0.08 -13.88 -12.39
N VAL A 138 0.52 -15.12 -12.37
CA VAL A 138 0.57 -15.97 -11.17
C VAL A 138 2.01 -16.40 -10.98
N THR A 139 2.57 -16.17 -9.81
CA THR A 139 3.97 -16.49 -9.50
C THR A 139 4.05 -17.10 -8.11
N ASN A 140 4.88 -18.12 -7.96
CA ASN A 140 5.33 -18.67 -6.68
C ASN A 140 6.78 -19.18 -6.82
N ASP A 141 7.32 -19.80 -5.79
CA ASP A 141 8.71 -20.30 -5.76
C ASP A 141 9.05 -21.28 -6.89
N LYS A 142 8.07 -21.93 -7.52
CA LYS A 142 8.28 -23.00 -8.51
C LYS A 142 7.84 -22.62 -9.90
N GLU A 143 6.87 -21.74 -10.03
CA GLU A 143 6.27 -21.41 -11.32
C GLU A 143 5.93 -19.94 -11.47
N SER A 144 5.94 -19.48 -12.71
CA SER A 144 5.41 -18.20 -13.13
C SER A 144 4.60 -18.40 -14.41
N ALA A 145 3.41 -17.84 -14.47
CA ALA A 145 2.53 -17.92 -15.63
C ALA A 145 1.88 -16.57 -15.93
N ILE A 146 1.77 -16.25 -17.21
CA ILE A 146 1.18 -15.01 -17.73
C ILE A 146 -0.06 -15.36 -18.55
N TYR A 147 -1.14 -14.64 -18.31
CA TYR A 147 -2.43 -14.82 -18.96
C TYR A 147 -2.92 -13.51 -19.58
N ASN A 148 -3.63 -13.58 -20.70
CA ASN A 148 -4.40 -12.44 -21.18
C ASN A 148 -5.73 -12.30 -20.39
N GLU A 149 -6.45 -11.21 -20.67
CA GLU A 149 -7.71 -10.89 -19.98
C GLU A 149 -8.84 -11.92 -20.21
N ASN A 150 -8.67 -12.86 -21.12
CA ASN A 150 -9.59 -13.96 -21.42
C ASN A 150 -9.17 -15.28 -20.77
N LYS A 151 -8.19 -15.25 -19.84
CA LYS A 151 -7.58 -16.42 -19.17
C LYS A 151 -6.81 -17.34 -20.14
N GLU A 152 -6.45 -16.89 -21.31
CA GLU A 152 -5.58 -17.64 -22.19
C GLU A 152 -4.15 -17.51 -21.66
N MET A 153 -3.49 -18.64 -21.36
CA MET A 153 -2.10 -18.68 -20.91
C MET A 153 -1.18 -18.30 -22.08
N LEU A 154 -0.36 -17.29 -21.90
CA LEU A 154 0.56 -16.76 -22.91
C LEU A 154 1.99 -17.24 -22.71
N PHE A 155 2.36 -17.54 -21.46
CA PHE A 155 3.68 -18.01 -21.08
C PHE A 155 3.61 -18.76 -19.76
N LYS A 156 4.47 -19.78 -19.59
CA LYS A 156 4.66 -20.48 -18.31
C LYS A 156 6.11 -20.92 -18.17
N VAL A 157 6.66 -20.71 -16.97
CA VAL A 157 7.92 -21.31 -16.49
C VAL A 157 7.59 -22.19 -15.29
N GLU A 158 8.18 -23.36 -15.23
CA GLU A 158 8.07 -24.27 -14.09
C GLU A 158 9.45 -24.85 -13.79
N ASN A 159 9.90 -24.75 -12.53
CA ASN A 159 11.24 -25.17 -12.08
C ASN A 159 12.36 -24.59 -12.98
N ALA A 160 12.28 -23.29 -13.27
CA ALA A 160 13.19 -22.53 -14.13
C ALA A 160 13.26 -23.04 -15.60
N LYS A 161 12.25 -23.74 -16.09
CA LYS A 161 12.14 -24.20 -17.47
C LYS A 161 10.86 -23.70 -18.12
N ALA A 162 10.96 -23.17 -19.33
CA ALA A 162 9.78 -22.82 -20.13
C ALA A 162 8.96 -24.09 -20.44
N VAL A 163 7.66 -24.00 -20.23
CA VAL A 163 6.70 -25.06 -20.52
C VAL A 163 6.13 -24.82 -21.91
N ASP A 164 6.09 -25.85 -22.74
CA ASP A 164 5.40 -25.80 -24.03
C ASP A 164 3.88 -25.67 -23.79
N ILE A 165 3.32 -24.54 -24.13
CA ILE A 165 1.89 -24.22 -24.02
C ILE A 165 1.21 -24.11 -25.40
N GLY A 166 1.85 -24.64 -26.46
CA GLY A 166 1.35 -24.54 -27.83
C GLY A 166 1.62 -23.20 -28.48
N THR A 167 2.67 -22.51 -28.09
CA THR A 167 3.16 -21.27 -28.73
C THR A 167 4.25 -21.58 -29.77
N THR A 168 4.32 -20.78 -30.83
CA THR A 168 5.36 -20.84 -31.86
C THR A 168 6.12 -19.54 -31.95
N LEU A 169 7.43 -19.60 -31.93
CA LEU A 169 8.31 -18.45 -32.13
C LEU A 169 8.53 -18.23 -33.64
N LYS A 170 8.14 -17.03 -34.13
CA LYS A 170 8.31 -16.63 -35.52
C LYS A 170 9.33 -15.51 -35.61
N LYS A 171 10.41 -15.70 -36.36
CA LYS A 171 11.41 -14.67 -36.64
C LYS A 171 10.91 -13.78 -37.78
N LEU A 172 11.08 -12.45 -37.63
CA LEU A 172 10.74 -11.44 -38.63
C LEU A 172 11.99 -11.00 -39.42
N GLU A 173 11.77 -10.27 -40.52
CA GLU A 173 12.84 -9.81 -41.42
C GLU A 173 13.81 -8.82 -40.76
N ASP A 174 13.33 -8.01 -39.80
CA ASP A 174 14.11 -7.06 -39.02
C ASP A 174 14.91 -7.71 -37.87
N GLY A 175 14.84 -9.04 -37.76
CA GLY A 175 15.53 -9.82 -36.74
C GLY A 175 14.75 -9.99 -35.45
N SER A 176 13.67 -9.28 -35.23
CA SER A 176 12.78 -9.42 -34.06
C SER A 176 11.95 -10.71 -34.14
N PHE A 177 11.23 -11.01 -33.04
CA PHE A 177 10.43 -12.23 -32.99
C PHE A 177 9.00 -11.94 -32.52
N GLU A 178 8.08 -12.77 -32.98
CA GLU A 178 6.71 -12.87 -32.49
C GLU A 178 6.46 -14.23 -31.87
N LEU A 179 5.85 -14.23 -30.68
CA LEU A 179 5.28 -15.44 -30.08
C LEU A 179 3.83 -15.55 -30.54
N VAL A 180 3.52 -16.64 -31.21
CA VAL A 180 2.21 -16.87 -31.84
C VAL A 180 1.52 -18.05 -31.17
N LYS A 181 0.23 -17.87 -30.80
CA LYS A 181 -0.64 -18.90 -30.29
C LYS A 181 -2.01 -18.82 -30.96
N ASN A 182 -2.55 -19.96 -31.41
CA ASN A 182 -3.84 -19.99 -32.10
C ASN A 182 -3.94 -18.99 -33.26
N ASN A 183 -2.85 -18.84 -34.04
CA ASN A 183 -2.70 -17.85 -35.13
C ASN A 183 -2.81 -16.38 -34.71
N LYS A 184 -2.63 -16.06 -33.43
CA LYS A 184 -2.57 -14.69 -32.90
C LYS A 184 -1.20 -14.41 -32.34
N VAL A 185 -0.69 -13.19 -32.55
CA VAL A 185 0.52 -12.70 -31.88
C VAL A 185 0.15 -12.41 -30.43
N VAL A 186 0.82 -13.07 -29.50
CA VAL A 186 0.58 -12.94 -28.05
C VAL A 186 1.74 -12.24 -27.33
N ALA A 187 2.94 -12.21 -27.97
CA ALA A 187 4.04 -11.40 -27.50
C ALA A 187 4.94 -10.96 -28.67
N LYS A 188 5.66 -9.86 -28.47
CA LYS A 188 6.70 -9.36 -29.36
C LYS A 188 8.01 -9.26 -28.62
N ILE A 189 9.09 -9.68 -29.26
CA ILE A 189 10.44 -9.74 -28.68
C ILE A 189 11.35 -9.00 -29.64
N ASP A 190 12.21 -8.13 -29.12
CA ASP A 190 13.18 -7.41 -29.98
C ASP A 190 14.23 -8.35 -30.56
N ALA A 191 15.05 -7.84 -31.47
CA ALA A 191 16.07 -8.64 -32.18
C ALA A 191 17.15 -9.20 -31.26
N ASN A 192 17.40 -8.56 -30.11
CA ASN A 192 18.39 -9.00 -29.12
C ASN A 192 17.79 -10.00 -28.11
N GLY A 193 16.47 -10.13 -28.07
CA GLY A 193 15.77 -10.97 -27.07
C GLY A 193 15.67 -10.33 -25.68
N GLU A 194 16.04 -9.05 -25.54
CA GLU A 194 16.10 -8.36 -24.25
C GLU A 194 14.78 -7.68 -23.86
N LEU A 195 13.99 -7.25 -24.85
CA LEU A 195 12.71 -6.57 -24.62
C LEU A 195 11.55 -7.46 -25.06
N ILE A 196 10.75 -7.90 -24.10
CA ILE A 196 9.58 -8.75 -24.33
C ILE A 196 8.32 -7.93 -24.01
N LYS A 197 7.34 -7.93 -24.91
CA LYS A 197 6.04 -7.28 -24.74
C LYS A 197 4.94 -8.32 -24.89
N TYR A 198 4.27 -8.68 -23.82
CA TYR A 198 3.05 -9.48 -23.87
C TYR A 198 1.85 -8.59 -24.18
N LEU A 199 0.91 -9.11 -24.94
CA LEU A 199 -0.19 -8.32 -25.49
C LEU A 199 -1.55 -8.73 -24.90
N TYR A 200 -2.44 -7.75 -24.75
CA TYR A 200 -3.86 -8.00 -24.63
C TYR A 200 -4.39 -8.69 -25.90
N SER A 201 -5.54 -9.34 -25.81
CA SER A 201 -6.18 -9.98 -26.98
C SER A 201 -6.51 -9.00 -28.11
N THR A 202 -6.55 -7.71 -27.79
CA THR A 202 -6.80 -6.58 -28.69
C THR A 202 -5.54 -5.98 -29.31
N GLY A 203 -4.34 -6.42 -28.84
CA GLY A 203 -3.04 -6.08 -29.42
C GLY A 203 -2.24 -5.00 -28.70
N GLU A 204 -2.82 -4.32 -27.71
CA GLU A 204 -2.10 -3.34 -26.87
C GLU A 204 -1.11 -4.06 -25.96
N THR A 205 -0.03 -3.38 -25.55
CA THR A 205 0.92 -3.92 -24.59
C THR A 205 0.26 -4.06 -23.22
N MET A 206 0.34 -5.25 -22.63
CA MET A 206 -0.18 -5.60 -21.32
C MET A 206 0.94 -5.65 -20.27
N LEU A 207 2.04 -6.27 -20.64
CA LEU A 207 3.22 -6.44 -19.80
C LEU A 207 4.46 -6.26 -20.66
N LYS A 208 5.46 -5.55 -20.13
CA LYS A 208 6.75 -5.34 -20.76
C LYS A 208 7.83 -5.75 -19.77
N VAL A 209 8.71 -6.64 -20.21
CA VAL A 209 9.87 -7.10 -19.45
C VAL A 209 11.12 -6.66 -20.21
N ASN A 210 12.03 -6.00 -19.53
CA ASN A 210 13.35 -5.67 -20.05
C ASN A 210 14.39 -6.50 -19.30
N GLU A 211 14.83 -7.60 -19.93
CA GLU A 211 15.79 -8.54 -19.35
C GLU A 211 17.16 -7.91 -19.09
N ALA A 212 17.56 -6.92 -19.93
CA ALA A 212 18.85 -6.25 -19.79
C ALA A 212 18.91 -5.34 -18.54
N THR A 213 17.79 -4.77 -18.13
CA THR A 213 17.70 -3.86 -16.97
C THR A 213 16.99 -4.47 -15.77
N GLY A 214 16.29 -5.59 -15.95
CA GLY A 214 15.43 -6.20 -14.91
C GLY A 214 14.13 -5.43 -14.64
N VAL A 215 13.80 -4.44 -15.49
CA VAL A 215 12.59 -3.62 -15.31
C VAL A 215 11.37 -4.35 -15.86
N THR A 216 10.32 -4.43 -15.04
CA THR A 216 9.00 -4.97 -15.42
C THR A 216 7.94 -3.88 -15.32
N GLU A 217 7.14 -3.71 -16.37
CA GLU A 217 6.07 -2.72 -16.46
C GLU A 217 4.76 -3.38 -16.87
N PHE A 218 3.72 -3.19 -16.08
CA PHE A 218 2.36 -3.63 -16.36
C PHE A 218 1.53 -2.43 -16.82
N PHE A 219 0.63 -2.64 -17.78
CA PHE A 219 -0.13 -1.55 -18.39
C PHE A 219 -1.63 -1.81 -18.30
N PHE A 220 -2.39 -0.75 -18.09
CA PHE A 220 -3.82 -0.74 -18.39
C PHE A 220 -4.06 -0.80 -19.89
N LYS A 221 -5.26 -1.20 -20.32
CA LYS A 221 -5.63 -1.18 -21.76
C LYS A 221 -5.55 0.21 -22.41
N ASN A 222 -5.67 1.29 -21.64
CA ASN A 222 -5.49 2.65 -22.14
C ASN A 222 -4.02 3.03 -22.41
N GLY A 223 -3.07 2.13 -22.12
CA GLY A 223 -1.64 2.33 -22.32
C GLY A 223 -0.90 2.99 -21.15
N ASN A 224 -1.60 3.44 -20.10
CA ASN A 224 -0.96 3.96 -18.91
C ASN A 224 -0.34 2.82 -18.09
N THR A 225 0.83 3.07 -17.50
CA THR A 225 1.48 2.12 -16.60
C THR A 225 0.66 1.99 -15.32
N PHE A 226 0.27 0.77 -14.99
CA PHE A 226 -0.43 0.46 -13.75
C PHE A 226 0.54 0.07 -12.63
N MET A 227 1.59 -0.72 -12.95
CA MET A 227 2.64 -1.08 -12.00
C MET A 227 3.99 -1.10 -12.71
N LYS A 228 5.03 -0.63 -12.02
CA LYS A 228 6.42 -0.72 -12.46
C LYS A 228 7.27 -1.27 -11.31
N GLU A 229 8.07 -2.28 -11.64
CA GLU A 229 9.10 -2.85 -10.79
C GLU A 229 10.48 -2.54 -11.39
N ASP A 230 11.38 -1.95 -10.60
CA ASP A 230 12.70 -1.50 -11.04
C ASP A 230 13.70 -1.68 -9.88
N GLY A 231 14.23 -2.88 -9.74
CA GLY A 231 15.08 -3.26 -8.62
C GLY A 231 14.33 -3.15 -7.28
N ASN A 232 14.76 -2.22 -6.41
CA ASN A 232 14.14 -1.98 -5.12
C ASN A 232 12.99 -0.95 -5.17
N LYS A 233 12.71 -0.40 -6.36
CA LYS A 233 11.67 0.60 -6.54
C LYS A 233 10.44 0.00 -7.21
N ASN A 234 9.31 0.09 -6.51
CA ASN A 234 8.02 -0.34 -6.98
C ASN A 234 7.07 0.86 -7.01
N VAL A 235 6.36 1.03 -8.11
CA VAL A 235 5.36 2.08 -8.28
C VAL A 235 4.06 1.45 -8.73
N LEU A 236 2.99 1.71 -8.01
CA LEU A 236 1.63 1.38 -8.40
C LEU A 236 0.90 2.67 -8.74
N ASN A 237 0.20 2.70 -9.86
CA ASN A 237 -0.48 3.89 -10.34
C ASN A 237 -2.01 3.70 -10.42
N TYR A 238 -2.71 4.82 -10.29
CA TYR A 238 -4.10 4.93 -10.71
C TYR A 238 -4.23 4.77 -12.23
N LYS A 239 -5.46 4.54 -12.70
CA LYS A 239 -5.74 4.36 -14.13
C LYS A 239 -5.43 5.58 -15.00
N ASP A 240 -5.40 6.77 -14.44
CA ASP A 240 -4.98 8.00 -15.11
C ASP A 240 -3.45 8.19 -15.18
N GLY A 241 -2.68 7.26 -14.58
CA GLY A 241 -1.22 7.25 -14.57
C GLY A 241 -0.57 8.01 -13.42
N LYS A 242 -1.36 8.61 -12.53
CA LYS A 242 -0.81 9.21 -11.30
C LYS A 242 -0.39 8.13 -10.31
N PRO A 243 0.64 8.37 -9.48
CA PRO A 243 1.05 7.40 -8.48
C PRO A 243 -0.06 7.20 -7.43
N LEU A 244 -0.26 5.94 -7.05
CA LEU A 244 -1.05 5.51 -5.90
C LEU A 244 -0.13 5.19 -4.73
N TYR A 245 0.92 4.41 -5.01
CA TYR A 245 1.89 3.92 -4.05
C TYR A 245 3.27 3.91 -4.68
N GLU A 246 4.27 4.36 -3.95
CA GLU A 246 5.68 4.25 -4.30
C GLU A 246 6.42 3.60 -3.13
N MET A 247 7.28 2.65 -3.44
CA MET A 247 8.25 2.06 -2.52
C MET A 247 9.64 2.17 -3.12
N ASP A 248 10.63 2.59 -2.33
CA ASP A 248 12.04 2.66 -2.70
C ASP A 248 12.88 2.16 -1.51
N GLY A 249 13.33 0.92 -1.61
CA GLY A 249 13.92 0.21 -0.48
C GLY A 249 12.91 0.06 0.67
N ASN A 250 13.21 0.67 1.82
CA ASN A 250 12.33 0.65 3.02
C ASN A 250 11.45 1.90 3.13
N SER A 251 11.59 2.86 2.20
CA SER A 251 10.78 4.09 2.20
C SER A 251 9.55 3.90 1.33
N TRP A 252 8.41 4.35 1.81
CA TRP A 252 7.16 4.25 1.09
C TRP A 252 6.37 5.57 1.13
N LYS A 253 5.51 5.75 0.14
CA LYS A 253 4.60 6.89 0.01
C LYS A 253 3.29 6.45 -0.59
N ILE A 254 2.21 6.99 -0.08
CA ILE A 254 0.86 6.80 -0.61
C ILE A 254 0.32 8.14 -1.10
N TYR A 255 -0.39 8.10 -2.21
CA TYR A 255 -0.98 9.28 -2.85
C TYR A 255 -2.49 9.09 -3.03
N ASN A 256 -3.25 10.18 -2.94
CA ASN A 256 -4.66 10.18 -3.29
C ASN A 256 -4.87 10.29 -4.82
N GLU A 257 -6.12 10.18 -5.27
CA GLU A 257 -6.48 10.25 -6.69
C GLU A 257 -6.17 11.62 -7.34
N GLU A 258 -6.03 12.68 -6.55
CA GLU A 258 -5.58 14.00 -7.00
C GLU A 258 -4.05 14.05 -7.21
N GLY A 259 -3.32 13.03 -6.75
CA GLY A 259 -1.85 12.95 -6.80
C GLY A 259 -1.19 13.68 -5.62
N GLU A 260 -1.94 14.00 -4.56
CA GLU A 260 -1.38 14.54 -3.33
C GLU A 260 -0.85 13.40 -2.46
N LYS A 261 0.34 13.55 -1.92
CA LYS A 261 0.90 12.61 -0.94
C LYS A 261 0.07 12.64 0.34
N ILE A 262 -0.46 11.50 0.75
CA ILE A 262 -1.33 11.35 1.92
C ILE A 262 -0.65 10.65 3.09
N ALA A 263 0.34 9.80 2.84
CA ALA A 263 1.15 9.15 3.87
C ALA A 263 2.58 8.93 3.40
N GLU A 264 3.50 8.94 4.35
CA GLU A 264 4.91 8.59 4.20
C GLU A 264 5.48 8.16 5.56
N ASP A 265 6.69 7.60 5.55
CA ASP A 265 7.39 7.24 6.79
C ASP A 265 7.48 8.43 7.76
N PHE A 266 7.00 8.25 8.98
CA PHE A 266 7.15 9.13 10.15
C PHE A 266 6.79 10.61 9.98
N GLU A 267 5.61 10.99 10.44
CA GLU A 267 5.20 12.38 10.61
C GLU A 267 5.28 12.84 12.08
N LEU A 268 5.58 14.13 12.31
CA LEU A 268 5.63 14.72 13.64
C LEU A 268 4.25 14.72 14.30
N VAL A 269 4.11 14.06 15.45
CA VAL A 269 2.89 14.03 16.24
C VAL A 269 2.72 15.33 17.02
N THR A 270 1.55 15.97 16.89
CA THR A 270 1.20 17.23 17.56
C THR A 270 -0.26 17.26 18.04
N ASN A 271 -0.62 18.23 18.88
CA ASN A 271 -1.99 18.47 19.33
C ASN A 271 -2.68 17.27 20.01
N ILE A 272 -1.95 16.59 20.91
CA ILE A 272 -2.44 15.40 21.61
C ILE A 272 -3.53 15.77 22.60
N LYS A 273 -4.66 15.07 22.55
CA LYS A 273 -5.82 15.25 23.43
C LYS A 273 -6.38 13.88 23.81
N LYS A 274 -6.58 13.62 25.10
CA LYS A 274 -7.33 12.46 25.59
C LYS A 274 -8.82 12.69 25.36
N VAL A 275 -9.54 11.64 24.88
CA VAL A 275 -10.94 11.74 24.42
C VAL A 275 -11.90 10.72 25.06
N ASP A 276 -11.42 9.88 25.98
CA ASP A 276 -12.22 8.96 26.81
C ASP A 276 -12.45 9.45 28.23
#